data_c045fc09ac689491af085e2e4885d563
#
_entry.id   c045fc09ac689491af085e2e4885d563
#
_cell.length_a   1.000
_cell.length_b   1.000
_cell.length_c   1.000
_cell.angle_alpha   90.00
_cell.angle_beta   90.00
_cell.angle_gamma   90.00
#
_symmetry.space_group_name_H-M   'P 1'
#
loop_
_entity.id
_entity.type
_entity.pdbx_description
1 polymer ?
#
loop_
_entity_poly.entity_id
_entity_poly.type
_entity_poly.pdbx_seq_one_letter_code
_entity_poly.pdbx_strand_id
1 'polypeptide(L)'
;MNMEKKKKRKVSLWKSLLVSIIGTAIGVGLTFAVNNWMDKRHKQQTQRLMAIMVIHDIDESINTLKTLKEDMETMYNATLYVREHIDQLDSVPNDTLSLALSFIVDDGEEFRFDNSKEKIFHSSPDTWQNLGCMKFIDNVQSCYYSRQTFQDMYNKAILWQRPVSIEVYEAMNNNDSNLSMEEVLDQYYANLRKLLKEKLEDGHVKYYIDCTPSKLGSIAGLIKYWIQVNDENKFLMSITDEELENYVNNINTNGFAVSEKSMIGTWEMSSTDEVNQFILRKDHTYSYVSIVTSPANLNFSQGKLKYIYKETGTWELKGDSLIAIPDSVDFETDVSKMTVQPEKQEMLDNWVQNYQEEYLSYFQQKLKEDHLRQTWSVRLDASRDKMEMKKDKKTVYFKREK
;
A
#
# COMPACT_ATOMS: atom_id res chain seq x y z
N MET A 1 73.12 -56.86 -19.29
CA MET A 1 71.64 -56.87 -19.48
C MET A 1 70.88 -56.07 -18.41
N ASN A 2 71.52 -55.48 -17.39
CA ASN A 2 70.83 -54.76 -16.27
C ASN A 2 70.80 -53.23 -16.39
N MET A 3 71.64 -52.63 -17.24
CA MET A 3 71.66 -51.16 -17.36
C MET A 3 70.60 -50.59 -18.34
N GLU A 4 70.31 -51.30 -19.43
CA GLU A 4 69.30 -50.89 -20.41
C GLU A 4 67.87 -50.96 -19.85
N LYS A 5 67.57 -51.96 -19.00
CA LYS A 5 66.24 -52.02 -18.28
C LYS A 5 66.02 -50.91 -17.31
N LYS A 6 67.08 -50.38 -16.65
CA LYS A 6 66.99 -49.23 -15.73
C LYS A 6 66.76 -47.91 -16.47
N LYS A 7 67.37 -47.77 -17.69
CA LYS A 7 67.19 -46.55 -18.51
C LYS A 7 65.81 -46.47 -19.14
N LYS A 8 65.23 -47.59 -19.63
CA LYS A 8 63.86 -47.62 -20.14
C LYS A 8 62.80 -47.39 -19.05
N ARG A 9 63.00 -47.85 -17.82
CA ARG A 9 62.10 -47.64 -16.71
C ARG A 9 62.08 -46.15 -16.23
N LYS A 10 63.23 -45.46 -16.22
CA LYS A 10 63.32 -44.03 -15.93
C LYS A 10 62.61 -43.19 -16.99
N VAL A 11 62.78 -43.46 -18.25
CA VAL A 11 62.11 -42.74 -19.35
C VAL A 11 60.59 -42.95 -19.33
N SER A 12 60.11 -44.11 -18.96
CA SER A 12 58.67 -44.40 -18.79
C SER A 12 58.09 -43.67 -17.62
N LEU A 13 58.76 -43.54 -16.45
CA LEU A 13 58.35 -42.80 -15.28
C LEU A 13 58.27 -41.29 -15.56
N TRP A 14 59.26 -40.73 -16.26
CA TRP A 14 59.26 -39.31 -16.65
C TRP A 14 58.13 -38.97 -17.63
N LYS A 15 57.82 -39.85 -18.59
CA LYS A 15 56.66 -39.67 -19.50
C LYS A 15 55.33 -39.72 -18.73
N SER A 16 55.19 -40.69 -17.82
CA SER A 16 53.99 -40.76 -17.00
C SER A 16 53.81 -39.56 -16.09
N LEU A 17 54.89 -39.03 -15.52
CA LEU A 17 54.89 -37.87 -14.66
C LEU A 17 54.56 -36.58 -15.45
N LEU A 18 55.15 -36.44 -16.67
CA LEU A 18 54.81 -35.33 -17.58
C LEU A 18 53.33 -35.35 -18.01
N VAL A 19 52.81 -36.54 -18.39
CA VAL A 19 51.38 -36.68 -18.74
C VAL A 19 50.48 -36.34 -17.56
N SER A 20 50.85 -36.76 -16.33
CA SER A 20 50.09 -36.44 -15.12
C SER A 20 50.11 -34.92 -14.82
N ILE A 21 51.27 -34.26 -14.93
CA ILE A 21 51.40 -32.83 -14.71
C ILE A 21 50.58 -32.03 -15.75
N ILE A 22 50.68 -32.41 -17.04
CA ILE A 22 49.91 -31.78 -18.12
C ILE A 22 48.40 -32.01 -17.90
N GLY A 23 47.99 -33.23 -17.56
CA GLY A 23 46.61 -33.55 -17.26
C GLY A 23 46.04 -32.73 -16.08
N THR A 24 46.83 -32.63 -15.01
CA THR A 24 46.44 -31.78 -13.84
C THR A 24 46.38 -30.30 -14.20
N ALA A 25 47.36 -29.78 -14.96
CA ALA A 25 47.36 -28.38 -15.38
C ALA A 25 46.18 -28.03 -16.30
N ILE A 26 45.81 -28.92 -17.21
CA ILE A 26 44.62 -28.78 -18.07
C ILE A 26 43.34 -28.87 -17.22
N GLY A 27 43.25 -29.81 -16.28
CA GLY A 27 42.09 -29.93 -15.37
C GLY A 27 41.89 -28.71 -14.51
N VAL A 28 42.95 -28.18 -13.91
CA VAL A 28 42.92 -26.94 -13.10
C VAL A 28 42.56 -25.73 -13.98
N GLY A 29 43.18 -25.63 -15.19
CA GLY A 29 42.87 -24.55 -16.14
C GLY A 29 41.40 -24.56 -16.60
N LEU A 30 40.86 -25.75 -16.90
CA LEU A 30 39.43 -25.88 -17.24
C LEU A 30 38.52 -25.53 -16.07
N THR A 31 38.86 -25.96 -14.86
CA THR A 31 38.08 -25.60 -13.66
C THR A 31 38.03 -24.09 -13.44
N PHE A 32 39.18 -23.40 -13.55
CA PHE A 32 39.21 -21.95 -13.48
C PHE A 32 38.45 -21.26 -14.60
N ALA A 33 38.52 -21.76 -15.82
CA ALA A 33 37.82 -21.21 -16.96
C ALA A 33 36.28 -21.37 -16.80
N VAL A 34 35.84 -22.54 -16.34
CA VAL A 34 34.41 -22.81 -16.07
C VAL A 34 33.91 -21.93 -14.91
N ASN A 35 34.65 -21.85 -13.80
CA ASN A 35 34.27 -21.00 -12.68
C ASN A 35 34.19 -19.52 -13.10
N ASN A 36 35.19 -19.01 -13.83
CA ASN A 36 35.17 -17.63 -14.33
C ASN A 36 34.01 -17.35 -15.29
N TRP A 37 33.66 -18.34 -16.12
CA TRP A 37 32.51 -18.26 -17.03
C TRP A 37 31.19 -18.27 -16.26
N MET A 38 31.06 -19.15 -15.27
CA MET A 38 29.87 -19.21 -14.40
C MET A 38 29.70 -17.91 -13.60
N ASP A 39 30.76 -17.39 -12.98
CA ASP A 39 30.74 -16.11 -12.24
C ASP A 39 30.34 -14.94 -13.13
N LYS A 40 30.86 -14.89 -14.36
CA LYS A 40 30.49 -13.86 -15.34
C LYS A 40 29.00 -13.94 -15.70
N ARG A 41 28.50 -15.17 -15.91
CA ARG A 41 27.11 -15.41 -16.24
C ARG A 41 26.17 -15.05 -15.08
N HIS A 42 26.52 -15.40 -13.84
CA HIS A 42 25.78 -15.01 -12.65
C HIS A 42 25.73 -13.48 -12.46
N LYS A 43 26.86 -12.81 -12.66
CA LYS A 43 26.90 -11.33 -12.61
C LYS A 43 25.99 -10.70 -13.65
N GLN A 44 26.02 -11.16 -14.89
CA GLN A 44 25.15 -10.65 -15.96
C GLN A 44 23.65 -10.88 -15.66
N GLN A 45 23.29 -12.06 -15.14
CA GLN A 45 21.92 -12.34 -14.72
C GLN A 45 21.45 -11.42 -13.58
N THR A 46 22.30 -11.24 -12.57
CA THR A 46 22.00 -10.34 -11.45
C THR A 46 21.82 -8.89 -11.93
N GLN A 47 22.70 -8.40 -12.79
CA GLN A 47 22.59 -7.07 -13.38
C GLN A 47 21.31 -6.89 -14.18
N ARG A 48 20.93 -7.89 -14.97
CA ARG A 48 19.69 -7.85 -15.75
C ARG A 48 18.46 -7.83 -14.85
N LEU A 49 18.39 -8.68 -13.82
CA LEU A 49 17.30 -8.70 -12.86
C LEU A 49 17.17 -7.38 -12.10
N MET A 50 18.29 -6.78 -11.70
CA MET A 50 18.27 -5.48 -11.06
C MET A 50 17.82 -4.36 -12.01
N ALA A 51 18.20 -4.42 -13.29
CA ALA A 51 17.71 -3.46 -14.28
C ALA A 51 16.18 -3.58 -14.48
N ILE A 52 15.66 -4.81 -14.59
CA ILE A 52 14.23 -5.08 -14.67
C ILE A 52 13.51 -4.53 -13.41
N MET A 53 14.04 -4.81 -12.22
CA MET A 53 13.49 -4.31 -10.95
C MET A 53 13.36 -2.79 -10.93
N VAL A 54 14.40 -2.08 -11.37
CA VAL A 54 14.44 -0.60 -11.37
C VAL A 54 13.48 -0.03 -12.41
N ILE A 55 13.44 -0.61 -13.62
CA ILE A 55 12.51 -0.19 -14.67
C ILE A 55 11.06 -0.35 -14.21
N HIS A 56 10.76 -1.48 -13.57
CA HIS A 56 9.43 -1.72 -13.00
C HIS A 56 9.09 -0.73 -11.86
N ASP A 57 10.06 -0.38 -11.00
CA ASP A 57 9.86 0.61 -9.94
C ASP A 57 9.51 2.01 -10.49
N ILE A 58 10.14 2.38 -11.60
CA ILE A 58 9.80 3.63 -12.30
C ILE A 58 8.40 3.53 -12.91
N ASP A 59 8.01 2.40 -13.53
CA ASP A 59 6.65 2.19 -14.05
C ASP A 59 5.59 2.25 -12.93
N GLU A 60 5.86 1.68 -11.76
CA GLU A 60 4.98 1.80 -10.58
C GLU A 60 4.87 3.26 -10.10
N SER A 61 5.99 4.01 -10.09
CA SER A 61 5.98 5.42 -9.75
C SER A 61 5.16 6.27 -10.74
N ILE A 62 5.23 5.94 -12.04
CA ILE A 62 4.40 6.55 -13.08
C ILE A 62 2.91 6.29 -12.81
N ASN A 63 2.55 5.07 -12.48
CA ASN A 63 1.16 4.70 -12.17
C ASN A 63 0.65 5.41 -10.90
N THR A 64 1.49 5.52 -9.88
CA THR A 64 1.18 6.31 -8.66
C THR A 64 0.88 7.77 -8.99
N LEU A 65 1.66 8.41 -9.86
CA LEU A 65 1.40 9.78 -10.30
C LEU A 65 0.13 9.91 -11.15
N LYS A 66 -0.17 8.92 -12.00
CA LYS A 66 -1.41 8.92 -12.79
C LYS A 66 -2.63 8.88 -11.86
N THR A 67 -2.62 7.98 -10.88
CA THR A 67 -3.69 7.89 -9.88
C THR A 67 -3.84 9.19 -9.08
N LEU A 68 -2.72 9.75 -8.58
CA LEU A 68 -2.73 11.03 -7.88
C LEU A 68 -3.35 12.14 -8.74
N LYS A 69 -2.97 12.20 -10.03
CA LYS A 69 -3.51 13.18 -10.97
C LYS A 69 -5.01 13.02 -11.18
N GLU A 70 -5.48 11.79 -11.38
CA GLU A 70 -6.90 11.47 -11.59
C GLU A 70 -7.74 11.81 -10.35
N ASP A 71 -7.23 11.50 -9.16
CA ASP A 71 -7.88 11.84 -7.89
C ASP A 71 -7.98 13.36 -7.72
N MET A 72 -6.87 14.09 -7.97
CA MET A 72 -6.87 15.56 -7.91
C MET A 72 -7.82 16.19 -8.95
N GLU A 73 -7.89 15.65 -10.17
CA GLU A 73 -8.82 16.14 -11.21
C GLU A 73 -10.27 15.91 -10.77
N THR A 74 -10.58 14.77 -10.19
CA THR A 74 -11.92 14.43 -9.71
C THR A 74 -12.36 15.36 -8.59
N MET A 75 -11.53 15.55 -7.56
CA MET A 75 -11.81 16.46 -6.47
C MET A 75 -11.89 17.92 -6.91
N TYR A 76 -11.02 18.34 -7.82
CA TYR A 76 -11.01 19.68 -8.39
C TYR A 76 -12.29 19.98 -9.18
N ASN A 77 -12.74 19.06 -10.05
CA ASN A 77 -13.96 19.21 -10.82
C ASN A 77 -15.20 19.26 -9.91
N ALA A 78 -15.25 18.44 -8.86
CA ALA A 78 -16.31 18.51 -7.87
C ALA A 78 -16.33 19.87 -7.15
N THR A 79 -15.15 20.40 -6.80
CA THR A 79 -15.00 21.71 -6.17
C THR A 79 -15.47 22.85 -7.06
N LEU A 80 -15.15 22.81 -8.35
CA LEU A 80 -15.65 23.77 -9.34
C LEU A 80 -17.17 23.73 -9.44
N TYR A 81 -17.73 22.51 -9.54
CA TYR A 81 -19.18 22.32 -9.59
C TYR A 81 -19.88 22.88 -8.35
N VAL A 82 -19.36 22.61 -7.13
CA VAL A 82 -19.89 23.16 -5.88
C VAL A 82 -19.80 24.69 -5.88
N ARG A 83 -18.68 25.26 -6.33
CA ARG A 83 -18.49 26.72 -6.43
C ARG A 83 -19.49 27.38 -7.39
N GLU A 84 -19.79 26.74 -8.52
CA GLU A 84 -20.80 27.24 -9.49
C GLU A 84 -22.23 27.19 -8.92
N HIS A 85 -22.49 26.27 -7.99
CA HIS A 85 -23.81 26.09 -7.36
C HIS A 85 -23.85 26.57 -5.91
N ILE A 86 -22.97 27.50 -5.52
CA ILE A 86 -22.79 27.95 -4.13
C ILE A 86 -24.06 28.48 -3.45
N ASP A 87 -24.98 29.06 -4.22
CA ASP A 87 -26.26 29.57 -3.75
C ASP A 87 -27.38 28.51 -3.76
N GLN A 88 -27.12 27.30 -4.25
CA GLN A 88 -28.07 26.20 -4.39
C GLN A 88 -27.47 24.87 -3.90
N LEU A 89 -26.71 24.90 -2.81
CA LEU A 89 -25.99 23.72 -2.30
C LEU A 89 -26.91 22.55 -1.90
N ASP A 90 -28.18 22.83 -1.59
CA ASP A 90 -29.17 21.77 -1.29
C ASP A 90 -29.48 20.91 -2.52
N SER A 91 -29.24 21.39 -3.73
CA SER A 91 -29.40 20.63 -4.96
C SER A 91 -28.15 19.83 -5.36
N VAL A 92 -27.03 20.05 -4.68
CA VAL A 92 -25.75 19.38 -4.99
C VAL A 92 -25.73 18.00 -4.34
N PRO A 93 -25.38 16.91 -5.10
CA PRO A 93 -25.26 15.57 -4.54
C PRO A 93 -24.24 15.48 -3.39
N ASN A 94 -24.56 14.70 -2.38
CA ASN A 94 -23.74 14.55 -1.19
C ASN A 94 -22.31 14.04 -1.52
N ASP A 95 -22.17 13.11 -2.47
CA ASP A 95 -20.85 12.61 -2.93
C ASP A 95 -19.99 13.74 -3.52
N THR A 96 -20.61 14.65 -4.28
CA THR A 96 -19.93 15.81 -4.85
C THR A 96 -19.49 16.80 -3.76
N LEU A 97 -20.31 17.01 -2.73
CA LEU A 97 -19.93 17.82 -1.56
C LEU A 97 -18.75 17.20 -0.81
N SER A 98 -18.76 15.88 -0.63
CA SER A 98 -17.67 15.13 0.03
C SER A 98 -16.36 15.21 -0.74
N LEU A 99 -16.41 15.08 -2.08
CA LEU A 99 -15.24 15.25 -2.94
C LEU A 99 -14.68 16.68 -2.89
N ALA A 100 -15.56 17.69 -2.87
CA ALA A 100 -15.14 19.09 -2.72
C ALA A 100 -14.51 19.35 -1.34
N LEU A 101 -15.03 18.73 -0.28
CA LEU A 101 -14.39 18.76 1.03
C LEU A 101 -13.00 18.15 1.00
N SER A 102 -12.84 16.97 0.41
CA SER A 102 -11.54 16.28 0.29
C SER A 102 -10.50 17.07 -0.50
N PHE A 103 -10.93 18.03 -1.34
CA PHE A 103 -10.02 18.96 -2.02
C PHE A 103 -9.48 20.05 -1.08
N ILE A 104 -10.23 20.41 -0.05
CA ILE A 104 -9.92 21.53 0.85
C ILE A 104 -9.18 21.06 2.11
N VAL A 105 -9.46 19.84 2.55
CA VAL A 105 -8.90 19.25 3.76
C VAL A 105 -7.74 18.30 3.45
N ASP A 106 -6.77 18.25 4.35
CA ASP A 106 -5.69 17.26 4.37
C ASP A 106 -6.08 16.15 5.36
N ASP A 107 -6.06 14.91 4.91
CA ASP A 107 -6.29 13.72 5.74
C ASP A 107 -5.12 13.42 6.71
N GLY A 108 -4.06 14.24 6.64
CA GLY A 108 -2.88 14.12 7.49
C GLY A 108 -1.85 13.11 6.98
N GLU A 109 -2.12 12.44 5.88
CA GLU A 109 -1.19 11.50 5.26
C GLU A 109 -0.26 12.24 4.28
N GLU A 110 1.05 12.09 4.47
CA GLU A 110 2.02 12.58 3.51
C GLU A 110 2.06 11.67 2.29
N PHE A 111 2.00 12.28 1.10
CA PHE A 111 2.24 11.54 -0.14
C PHE A 111 3.66 10.97 -0.15
N ARG A 112 3.80 9.67 -0.39
CA ARG A 112 5.09 8.97 -0.42
C ARG A 112 5.14 7.95 -1.55
N PHE A 113 6.26 7.94 -2.26
CA PHE A 113 6.61 6.80 -3.11
C PHE A 113 7.24 5.69 -2.24
N ASP A 114 7.07 4.44 -2.68
CA ASP A 114 7.89 3.35 -2.14
C ASP A 114 9.35 3.53 -2.64
N ASN A 115 10.28 3.71 -1.71
CA ASN A 115 11.70 3.93 -2.00
C ASN A 115 12.56 2.68 -1.71
N SER A 116 11.95 1.52 -1.52
CA SER A 116 12.67 0.29 -1.18
C SER A 116 13.64 -0.14 -2.28
N LYS A 117 13.21 -0.06 -3.55
CA LYS A 117 14.01 -0.44 -4.71
C LYS A 117 15.08 0.61 -5.05
N GLU A 118 14.79 1.88 -4.81
CA GLU A 118 15.79 2.97 -4.87
C GLU A 118 16.93 2.73 -3.88
N LYS A 119 16.63 2.34 -2.64
CA LYS A 119 17.65 2.00 -1.63
C LYS A 119 18.52 0.83 -2.08
N ILE A 120 17.94 -0.21 -2.69
CA ILE A 120 18.68 -1.34 -3.27
C ILE A 120 19.59 -0.84 -4.40
N PHE A 121 19.08 0.02 -5.28
CA PHE A 121 19.87 0.61 -6.36
C PHE A 121 21.09 1.34 -5.82
N HIS A 122 20.93 2.23 -4.86
CA HIS A 122 22.02 2.99 -4.27
C HIS A 122 23.01 2.16 -3.44
N SER A 123 22.56 1.05 -2.85
CA SER A 123 23.41 0.16 -2.05
C SER A 123 24.21 -0.85 -2.87
N SER A 124 24.04 -0.89 -4.19
CA SER A 124 24.67 -1.89 -5.07
C SER A 124 25.58 -1.26 -6.14
N PRO A 125 26.53 -0.37 -5.79
CA PRO A 125 27.34 0.37 -6.77
C PRO A 125 28.19 -0.56 -7.66
N ASP A 126 28.74 -1.64 -7.09
CA ASP A 126 29.58 -2.59 -7.84
C ASP A 126 28.80 -3.30 -8.97
N THR A 127 27.49 -3.49 -8.77
CA THR A 127 26.63 -4.08 -9.79
C THR A 127 26.48 -3.14 -10.98
N TRP A 128 26.29 -1.84 -10.72
CA TRP A 128 26.05 -0.84 -11.75
C TRP A 128 27.33 -0.41 -12.49
N GLN A 129 28.48 -0.32 -11.80
CA GLN A 129 29.76 0.03 -12.42
C GLN A 129 30.15 -0.95 -13.54
N ASN A 130 29.78 -2.21 -13.41
CA ASN A 130 30.08 -3.24 -14.39
C ASN A 130 29.01 -3.39 -15.49
N LEU A 131 27.92 -2.60 -15.44
CA LEU A 131 26.82 -2.70 -16.41
C LEU A 131 27.22 -2.19 -17.80
N GLY A 132 28.20 -1.29 -17.87
CA GLY A 132 28.69 -0.74 -19.15
C GLY A 132 27.74 0.27 -19.82
N CYS A 133 26.62 0.59 -19.21
CA CYS A 133 25.62 1.53 -19.73
C CYS A 133 25.42 2.70 -18.75
N MET A 134 26.31 3.68 -18.79
CA MET A 134 26.23 4.88 -17.92
C MET A 134 24.94 5.66 -18.14
N LYS A 135 24.45 5.73 -19.38
CA LYS A 135 23.21 6.46 -19.71
C LYS A 135 21.99 5.87 -18.96
N PHE A 136 21.91 4.55 -18.82
CA PHE A 136 20.88 3.90 -18.01
C PHE A 136 20.96 4.35 -16.53
N ILE A 137 22.16 4.37 -15.97
CA ILE A 137 22.38 4.78 -14.58
C ILE A 137 21.97 6.24 -14.37
N ASP A 138 22.37 7.14 -15.26
CA ASP A 138 22.03 8.57 -15.21
C ASP A 138 20.50 8.78 -15.32
N ASN A 139 19.84 8.05 -16.21
CA ASN A 139 18.41 8.09 -16.39
C ASN A 139 17.67 7.66 -15.10
N VAL A 140 18.09 6.56 -14.49
CA VAL A 140 17.50 6.05 -13.24
C VAL A 140 17.70 7.04 -12.10
N GLN A 141 18.92 7.56 -11.93
CA GLN A 141 19.22 8.57 -10.90
C GLN A 141 18.37 9.82 -11.09
N SER A 142 18.19 10.26 -12.34
CA SER A 142 17.35 11.42 -12.67
C SER A 142 15.87 11.19 -12.31
N CYS A 143 15.33 9.99 -12.56
CA CYS A 143 13.99 9.62 -12.13
C CYS A 143 13.86 9.64 -10.62
N TYR A 144 14.76 9.02 -9.88
CA TYR A 144 14.73 8.98 -8.41
C TYR A 144 14.89 10.36 -7.78
N TYR A 145 15.81 11.18 -8.29
CA TYR A 145 15.96 12.55 -7.82
C TYR A 145 14.70 13.40 -8.07
N SER A 146 14.11 13.28 -9.26
CA SER A 146 12.87 14.02 -9.58
C SER A 146 11.67 13.50 -8.78
N ARG A 147 11.63 12.20 -8.44
CA ARG A 147 10.66 11.58 -7.55
C ARG A 147 10.70 12.20 -6.15
N GLN A 148 11.89 12.26 -5.55
CA GLN A 148 12.07 12.87 -4.23
C GLN A 148 11.73 14.36 -4.25
N THR A 149 12.19 15.08 -5.26
CA THR A 149 11.88 16.51 -5.42
C THR A 149 10.38 16.76 -5.54
N PHE A 150 9.68 15.96 -6.35
CA PHE A 150 8.24 16.07 -6.48
C PHE A 150 7.53 15.81 -5.16
N GLN A 151 7.86 14.72 -4.46
CA GLN A 151 7.27 14.38 -3.17
C GLN A 151 7.43 15.51 -2.15
N ASP A 152 8.63 16.07 -2.03
CA ASP A 152 8.92 17.18 -1.09
C ASP A 152 8.13 18.45 -1.47
N MET A 153 8.05 18.76 -2.75
CA MET A 153 7.29 19.92 -3.24
C MET A 153 5.78 19.74 -3.04
N TYR A 154 5.26 18.54 -3.35
CA TYR A 154 3.85 18.21 -3.19
C TYR A 154 3.43 18.31 -1.72
N ASN A 155 4.13 17.65 -0.82
CA ASN A 155 3.84 17.66 0.60
C ASN A 155 3.90 19.08 1.21
N LYS A 156 4.86 19.90 0.78
CA LYS A 156 4.92 21.32 1.17
C LYS A 156 3.74 22.13 0.64
N ALA A 157 3.29 21.81 -0.57
CA ALA A 157 2.20 22.54 -1.22
C ALA A 157 0.84 22.29 -0.58
N ILE A 158 0.65 21.20 0.17
CA ILE A 158 -0.61 20.86 0.86
C ILE A 158 -0.60 21.26 2.36
N LEU A 159 0.52 21.70 2.92
CA LEU A 159 0.62 22.04 4.35
C LEU A 159 -0.38 23.13 4.81
N TRP A 160 -0.82 24.01 3.92
CA TRP A 160 -1.81 25.03 4.24
C TRP A 160 -3.20 24.46 4.54
N GLN A 161 -3.49 23.24 4.07
CA GLN A 161 -4.78 22.56 4.31
C GLN A 161 -4.93 22.13 5.77
N ARG A 162 -3.84 21.88 6.49
CA ARG A 162 -3.87 21.38 7.88
C ARG A 162 -4.67 22.27 8.86
N PRO A 163 -4.47 23.59 8.91
CA PRO A 163 -5.30 24.45 9.75
C PRO A 163 -6.77 24.38 9.37
N VAL A 164 -7.09 24.36 8.07
CA VAL A 164 -8.45 24.23 7.57
C VAL A 164 -9.05 22.89 7.99
N SER A 165 -8.29 21.80 7.91
CA SER A 165 -8.73 20.45 8.34
C SER A 165 -9.10 20.42 9.82
N ILE A 166 -8.34 21.09 10.69
CA ILE A 166 -8.65 21.18 12.14
C ILE A 166 -9.97 21.92 12.36
N GLU A 167 -10.17 23.07 11.72
CA GLU A 167 -11.41 23.85 11.82
C GLU A 167 -12.62 23.06 11.31
N VAL A 168 -12.45 22.35 10.19
CA VAL A 168 -13.47 21.46 9.62
C VAL A 168 -13.83 20.36 10.60
N TYR A 169 -12.81 19.69 11.14
CA TYR A 169 -12.99 18.58 12.07
C TYR A 169 -13.74 19.03 13.35
N GLU A 170 -13.39 20.20 13.89
CA GLU A 170 -14.06 20.78 15.04
C GLU A 170 -15.52 21.16 14.74
N ALA A 171 -15.78 21.73 13.54
CA ALA A 171 -17.13 22.10 13.12
C ALA A 171 -18.05 20.89 12.88
N MET A 172 -17.48 19.77 12.39
CA MET A 172 -18.23 18.56 12.06
C MET A 172 -18.50 17.66 13.28
N ASN A 173 -17.67 17.74 14.33
CA ASN A 173 -17.80 16.92 15.54
C ASN A 173 -18.75 17.49 16.61
N ASN A 174 -19.39 18.63 16.38
CA ASN A 174 -20.37 19.23 17.29
C ASN A 174 -21.78 18.60 17.16
N ASN A 175 -21.86 17.26 17.08
CA ASN A 175 -23.13 16.57 16.94
C ASN A 175 -23.82 16.39 18.30
N ASP A 176 -25.14 16.56 18.30
CA ASP A 176 -25.99 16.22 19.46
C ASP A 176 -26.07 14.69 19.58
N SER A 177 -25.70 14.14 20.74
CA SER A 177 -25.58 12.70 20.99
C SER A 177 -26.94 11.95 21.06
N ASN A 178 -28.05 12.65 20.82
CA ASN A 178 -29.40 12.08 20.90
C ASN A 178 -30.08 11.88 19.52
N LEU A 179 -29.33 12.08 18.44
CA LEU A 179 -29.86 11.97 17.07
C LEU A 179 -29.78 10.54 16.53
N SER A 180 -30.74 10.14 15.73
CA SER A 180 -30.66 8.92 14.91
C SER A 180 -29.57 9.04 13.85
N MET A 181 -29.14 7.91 13.25
CA MET A 181 -28.12 7.90 12.21
C MET A 181 -28.49 8.78 11.01
N GLU A 182 -29.79 8.77 10.62
CA GLU A 182 -30.28 9.58 9.51
C GLU A 182 -30.18 11.08 9.84
N GLU A 183 -30.61 11.49 11.04
CA GLU A 183 -30.51 12.87 11.52
C GLU A 183 -29.05 13.32 11.65
N VAL A 184 -28.14 12.43 12.10
CA VAL A 184 -26.69 12.70 12.15
C VAL A 184 -26.13 12.94 10.73
N LEU A 185 -26.52 12.13 9.75
CA LEU A 185 -26.10 12.31 8.34
C LEU A 185 -26.66 13.61 7.76
N ASP A 186 -27.93 13.92 8.01
CA ASP A 186 -28.55 15.16 7.54
C ASP A 186 -27.86 16.39 8.15
N GLN A 187 -27.60 16.34 9.46
CA GLN A 187 -26.87 17.40 10.15
C GLN A 187 -25.41 17.52 9.63
N TYR A 188 -24.75 16.39 9.38
CA TYR A 188 -23.42 16.36 8.77
C TYR A 188 -23.42 17.11 7.44
N TYR A 189 -24.32 16.76 6.50
CA TYR A 189 -24.37 17.41 5.20
C TYR A 189 -24.84 18.86 5.27
N ALA A 190 -25.72 19.22 6.21
CA ALA A 190 -26.10 20.61 6.44
C ALA A 190 -24.90 21.45 6.91
N ASN A 191 -24.11 20.92 7.86
CA ASN A 191 -22.87 21.55 8.33
C ASN A 191 -21.83 21.63 7.19
N LEU A 192 -21.70 20.57 6.39
CA LEU A 192 -20.80 20.52 5.25
C LEU A 192 -21.14 21.61 4.21
N ARG A 193 -22.42 21.78 3.86
CA ARG A 193 -22.87 22.86 2.96
C ARG A 193 -22.49 24.24 3.47
N LYS A 194 -22.77 24.49 4.75
CA LYS A 194 -22.40 25.77 5.39
C LYS A 194 -20.90 26.01 5.35
N LEU A 195 -20.11 24.99 5.69
CA LEU A 195 -18.67 25.06 5.72
C LEU A 195 -18.08 25.29 4.33
N LEU A 196 -18.55 24.55 3.30
CA LEU A 196 -18.10 24.73 1.93
C LEU A 196 -18.41 26.13 1.42
N LYS A 197 -19.59 26.69 1.76
CA LYS A 197 -19.93 28.06 1.38
C LYS A 197 -18.96 29.06 1.99
N GLU A 198 -18.52 28.88 3.23
CA GLU A 198 -17.54 29.74 3.89
C GLU A 198 -16.13 29.55 3.32
N LYS A 199 -15.67 28.30 3.22
CA LYS A 199 -14.29 28.01 2.84
C LYS A 199 -14.00 28.26 1.35
N LEU A 200 -14.95 28.07 0.46
CA LEU A 200 -14.78 28.40 -0.97
C LEU A 200 -14.66 29.91 -1.23
N GLU A 201 -15.07 30.75 -0.26
CA GLU A 201 -14.87 32.19 -0.28
C GLU A 201 -13.51 32.62 0.30
N ASP A 202 -12.82 31.74 1.03
CA ASP A 202 -11.49 31.98 1.61
C ASP A 202 -10.44 32.23 0.53
N GLY A 203 -9.58 33.22 0.74
CA GLY A 203 -8.57 33.63 -0.24
C GLY A 203 -7.50 32.57 -0.51
N HIS A 204 -7.13 31.75 0.48
CA HIS A 204 -6.18 30.65 0.28
C HIS A 204 -6.78 29.53 -0.54
N VAL A 205 -8.05 29.16 -0.28
CA VAL A 205 -8.77 28.15 -1.03
C VAL A 205 -8.96 28.60 -2.49
N LYS A 206 -9.40 29.85 -2.72
CA LYS A 206 -9.49 30.42 -4.07
C LYS A 206 -8.16 30.34 -4.83
N TYR A 207 -7.08 30.79 -4.19
CA TYR A 207 -5.74 30.71 -4.79
C TYR A 207 -5.35 29.27 -5.14
N TYR A 208 -5.65 28.32 -4.25
CA TYR A 208 -5.35 26.90 -4.49
C TYR A 208 -6.14 26.33 -5.66
N ILE A 209 -7.44 26.64 -5.75
CA ILE A 209 -8.29 26.28 -6.89
C ILE A 209 -7.69 26.84 -8.20
N ASP A 210 -7.34 28.12 -8.23
CA ASP A 210 -6.81 28.79 -9.42
C ASP A 210 -5.43 28.24 -9.85
N CYS A 211 -4.60 27.77 -8.92
CA CYS A 211 -3.30 27.15 -9.20
C CYS A 211 -3.38 25.68 -9.60
N THR A 212 -4.48 24.99 -9.34
CA THR A 212 -4.60 23.53 -9.56
C THR A 212 -4.41 23.11 -11.03
N PRO A 213 -4.93 23.81 -12.06
CA PRO A 213 -4.64 23.45 -13.45
C PRO A 213 -3.15 23.44 -13.78
N SER A 214 -2.38 24.39 -13.25
CA SER A 214 -0.93 24.43 -13.42
C SER A 214 -0.23 23.25 -12.73
N LYS A 215 -0.69 22.85 -11.52
CA LYS A 215 -0.15 21.70 -10.81
C LYS A 215 -0.45 20.39 -11.55
N LEU A 216 -1.67 20.20 -12.02
CA LEU A 216 -2.06 19.06 -12.85
C LEU A 216 -1.24 18.99 -14.16
N GLY A 217 -0.98 20.14 -14.79
CA GLY A 217 -0.09 20.24 -15.94
C GLY A 217 1.35 19.82 -15.62
N SER A 218 1.86 20.20 -14.45
CA SER A 218 3.20 19.83 -13.98
C SER A 218 3.30 18.33 -13.72
N ILE A 219 2.29 17.73 -13.09
CA ILE A 219 2.22 16.26 -12.87
C ILE A 219 2.17 15.54 -14.22
N ALA A 220 1.34 15.99 -15.16
CA ALA A 220 1.26 15.41 -16.50
C ALA A 220 2.60 15.50 -17.25
N GLY A 221 3.30 16.62 -17.12
CA GLY A 221 4.65 16.82 -17.66
C GLY A 221 5.66 15.83 -17.10
N LEU A 222 5.64 15.61 -15.77
CA LEU A 222 6.51 14.67 -15.08
C LEU A 222 6.22 13.22 -15.49
N ILE A 223 4.96 12.84 -15.57
CA ILE A 223 4.54 11.52 -16.06
C ILE A 223 5.09 11.28 -17.48
N LYS A 224 4.90 12.25 -18.39
CA LYS A 224 5.40 12.14 -19.76
C LYS A 224 6.92 12.01 -19.81
N TYR A 225 7.63 12.79 -18.99
CA TYR A 225 9.08 12.71 -18.89
C TYR A 225 9.54 11.33 -18.41
N TRP A 226 8.94 10.78 -17.35
CA TRP A 226 9.32 9.47 -16.83
C TRP A 226 9.00 8.33 -17.79
N ILE A 227 7.87 8.39 -18.51
CA ILE A 227 7.56 7.41 -19.55
C ILE A 227 8.66 7.42 -20.61
N GLN A 228 9.02 8.59 -21.13
CA GLN A 228 10.05 8.71 -22.15
C GLN A 228 11.41 8.17 -21.68
N VAL A 229 11.83 8.53 -20.46
CA VAL A 229 13.10 8.07 -19.89
C VAL A 229 13.07 6.56 -19.62
N ASN A 230 11.95 6.01 -19.16
CA ASN A 230 11.85 4.58 -18.86
C ASN A 230 11.75 3.73 -20.13
N ASP A 231 11.12 4.22 -21.19
CA ASP A 231 11.17 3.58 -22.51
C ASP A 231 12.60 3.56 -23.09
N GLU A 232 13.37 4.66 -22.90
CA GLU A 232 14.80 4.68 -23.24
C GLU A 232 15.58 3.64 -22.41
N ASN A 233 15.28 3.50 -21.12
CA ASN A 233 15.87 2.51 -20.23
C ASN A 233 15.59 1.06 -20.70
N LYS A 234 14.35 0.76 -21.06
CA LYS A 234 13.95 -0.54 -21.65
C LYS A 234 14.77 -0.82 -22.91
N PHE A 235 14.89 0.16 -23.80
CA PHE A 235 15.67 0.03 -25.03
C PHE A 235 17.16 -0.18 -24.74
N LEU A 236 17.80 0.63 -23.90
CA LEU A 236 19.22 0.55 -23.54
C LEU A 236 19.58 -0.81 -22.94
N MET A 237 18.71 -1.37 -22.13
CA MET A 237 18.90 -2.65 -21.47
C MET A 237 18.36 -3.83 -22.28
N SER A 238 17.75 -3.58 -23.45
CA SER A 238 17.07 -4.59 -24.28
C SER A 238 16.08 -5.44 -23.48
N ILE A 239 15.32 -4.79 -22.57
CA ILE A 239 14.31 -5.43 -21.73
C ILE A 239 12.98 -5.35 -22.46
N THR A 240 12.32 -6.50 -22.59
CA THR A 240 11.01 -6.62 -23.24
C THR A 240 9.86 -6.50 -22.23
N ASP A 241 8.66 -6.16 -22.71
CA ASP A 241 7.46 -6.14 -21.87
C ASP A 241 7.14 -7.52 -21.32
N GLU A 242 7.43 -8.61 -22.08
CA GLU A 242 7.30 -9.99 -21.60
C GLU A 242 8.22 -10.29 -20.40
N GLU A 243 9.44 -9.77 -20.40
CA GLU A 243 10.36 -9.94 -19.26
C GLU A 243 9.89 -9.16 -18.02
N LEU A 244 9.32 -7.97 -18.23
CA LEU A 244 8.72 -7.18 -17.16
C LEU A 244 7.48 -7.90 -16.59
N GLU A 245 6.60 -8.40 -17.46
CA GLU A 245 5.43 -9.15 -17.04
C GLU A 245 5.83 -10.44 -16.28
N ASN A 246 6.80 -11.18 -16.79
CA ASN A 246 7.35 -12.33 -16.10
C ASN A 246 7.99 -11.98 -14.75
N TYR A 247 8.65 -10.82 -14.63
CA TYR A 247 9.19 -10.32 -13.37
C TYR A 247 8.08 -10.03 -12.38
N VAL A 248 7.03 -9.32 -12.79
CA VAL A 248 5.84 -9.01 -11.96
C VAL A 248 5.16 -10.32 -11.52
N ASN A 249 4.93 -11.24 -12.46
CA ASN A 249 4.35 -12.54 -12.17
C ASN A 249 5.22 -13.34 -11.19
N ASN A 250 6.54 -13.31 -11.35
CA ASN A 250 7.48 -13.98 -10.46
C ASN A 250 7.54 -13.32 -9.07
N ILE A 251 7.44 -11.99 -8.95
CA ILE A 251 7.28 -11.32 -7.64
C ILE A 251 5.96 -11.73 -7.01
N ASN A 252 4.89 -11.74 -7.79
CA ASN A 252 3.57 -12.13 -7.31
C ASN A 252 3.50 -13.63 -6.96
N THR A 253 4.26 -14.50 -7.64
CA THR A 253 4.30 -15.95 -7.39
C THR A 253 5.44 -16.38 -6.46
N ASN A 254 6.55 -15.62 -6.37
CA ASN A 254 7.67 -15.87 -5.44
C ASN A 254 7.53 -15.14 -4.08
N GLY A 255 6.58 -14.25 -3.91
CA GLY A 255 5.92 -14.15 -2.62
C GLY A 255 5.39 -15.57 -2.33
N PHE A 256 5.93 -16.27 -1.32
CA PHE A 256 5.65 -17.69 -1.04
C PHE A 256 4.20 -17.98 -1.41
N ALA A 257 3.99 -18.93 -2.34
CA ALA A 257 2.67 -19.21 -2.89
C ALA A 257 1.69 -19.31 -1.73
N VAL A 258 0.77 -18.37 -1.67
CA VAL A 258 -0.23 -18.34 -0.62
C VAL A 258 -1.03 -19.61 -0.80
N SER A 259 -0.94 -20.52 0.15
CA SER A 259 -1.71 -21.76 0.14
C SER A 259 -2.72 -21.70 1.30
N GLU A 260 -3.83 -22.37 1.15
CA GLU A 260 -4.82 -22.47 2.23
C GLU A 260 -4.17 -22.85 3.56
N LYS A 261 -3.27 -23.83 3.54
CA LYS A 261 -2.52 -24.25 4.73
C LYS A 261 -1.68 -23.13 5.34
N SER A 262 -1.14 -22.22 4.52
CA SER A 262 -0.35 -21.08 5.00
C SER A 262 -1.21 -19.94 5.53
N MET A 263 -2.48 -19.90 5.15
CA MET A 263 -3.44 -18.89 5.62
C MET A 263 -4.10 -19.26 6.95
N ILE A 264 -4.26 -20.56 7.23
CA ILE A 264 -4.91 -21.05 8.46
C ILE A 264 -4.16 -20.56 9.69
N GLY A 265 -4.88 -19.94 10.63
CA GLY A 265 -4.35 -19.42 11.88
C GLY A 265 -5.01 -18.13 12.32
N THR A 266 -4.51 -17.56 13.40
CA THR A 266 -4.93 -16.26 13.92
C THR A 266 -3.98 -15.18 13.43
N TRP A 267 -4.55 -14.12 12.91
CA TRP A 267 -3.83 -12.97 12.36
C TRP A 267 -4.30 -11.71 13.07
N GLU A 268 -3.38 -10.93 13.60
CA GLU A 268 -3.68 -9.72 14.36
C GLU A 268 -3.00 -8.50 13.74
N MET A 269 -3.76 -7.42 13.65
CA MET A 269 -3.26 -6.08 13.40
C MET A 269 -3.63 -5.23 14.61
N SER A 270 -2.66 -4.57 15.20
CA SER A 270 -2.86 -3.76 16.40
C SER A 270 -2.18 -2.40 16.24
N SER A 271 -2.91 -1.34 16.55
CA SER A 271 -2.43 0.03 16.66
C SER A 271 -2.80 0.60 18.04
N THR A 272 -2.57 1.88 18.27
CA THR A 272 -2.90 2.55 19.53
C THR A 272 -4.39 2.48 19.88
N ASP A 273 -5.24 2.61 18.87
CA ASP A 273 -6.69 2.76 19.05
C ASP A 273 -7.52 1.71 18.30
N GLU A 274 -6.87 0.80 17.57
CA GLU A 274 -7.53 -0.23 16.77
C GLU A 274 -6.84 -1.58 16.91
N VAL A 275 -7.62 -2.64 17.15
CA VAL A 275 -7.17 -4.02 17.13
C VAL A 275 -8.09 -4.80 16.20
N ASN A 276 -7.52 -5.43 15.19
CA ASN A 276 -8.24 -6.31 14.27
C ASN A 276 -7.65 -7.71 14.37
N GLN A 277 -8.52 -8.70 14.56
CA GLN A 277 -8.14 -10.11 14.59
C GLN A 277 -8.93 -10.88 13.54
N PHE A 278 -8.21 -11.65 12.73
CA PHE A 278 -8.76 -12.47 11.67
C PHE A 278 -8.34 -13.93 11.88
N ILE A 279 -9.30 -14.80 12.13
CA ILE A 279 -9.08 -16.23 12.40
C ILE A 279 -9.59 -17.04 11.21
N LEU A 280 -8.67 -17.68 10.49
CA LEU A 280 -8.97 -18.56 9.36
C LEU A 280 -8.84 -20.02 9.79
N ARG A 281 -9.90 -20.84 9.61
CA ARG A 281 -9.93 -22.23 10.06
C ARG A 281 -9.86 -23.22 8.89
N LYS A 282 -9.48 -24.46 9.18
CA LYS A 282 -9.33 -25.55 8.20
C LYS A 282 -10.64 -25.97 7.54
N ASP A 283 -11.74 -25.73 8.20
CA ASP A 283 -13.09 -26.04 7.70
C ASP A 283 -13.64 -24.91 6.80
N HIS A 284 -12.79 -24.02 6.37
CA HIS A 284 -13.12 -22.83 5.57
C HIS A 284 -14.07 -21.84 6.29
N THR A 285 -14.23 -21.94 7.61
CA THR A 285 -14.88 -20.89 8.39
C THR A 285 -13.90 -19.84 8.82
N TYR A 286 -14.37 -18.61 9.03
CA TYR A 286 -13.57 -17.55 9.62
C TYR A 286 -14.32 -16.82 10.73
N SER A 287 -13.54 -16.10 11.53
CA SER A 287 -14.04 -15.08 12.46
C SER A 287 -13.17 -13.84 12.29
N TYR A 288 -13.81 -12.69 12.25
CA TYR A 288 -13.16 -11.39 12.26
C TYR A 288 -13.69 -10.57 13.43
N VAL A 289 -12.78 -9.93 14.15
CA VAL A 289 -13.12 -9.02 15.25
C VAL A 289 -12.35 -7.73 15.04
N SER A 290 -13.07 -6.62 15.02
CA SER A 290 -12.50 -5.27 14.99
C SER A 290 -12.87 -4.55 16.27
N ILE A 291 -11.88 -4.06 17.00
CA ILE A 291 -12.04 -3.27 18.22
C ILE A 291 -11.45 -1.89 17.96
N VAL A 292 -12.28 -0.89 17.91
CA VAL A 292 -11.86 0.51 17.75
C VAL A 292 -12.11 1.24 19.06
N THR A 293 -11.11 1.96 19.57
CA THR A 293 -11.22 2.79 20.78
C THR A 293 -11.18 4.25 20.38
N SER A 294 -12.24 4.98 20.64
CA SER A 294 -12.36 6.39 20.30
C SER A 294 -12.62 7.23 21.56
N PRO A 295 -12.06 8.44 21.67
CA PRO A 295 -12.51 9.41 22.65
C PRO A 295 -13.99 9.72 22.43
N ALA A 296 -14.76 9.71 23.50
CA ALA A 296 -16.18 10.10 23.46
C ALA A 296 -16.46 11.17 24.50
N ASN A 297 -17.16 12.21 24.07
CA ASN A 297 -17.59 13.31 24.94
C ASN A 297 -19.09 13.54 24.72
N LEU A 298 -19.88 12.76 25.44
CA LEU A 298 -21.34 12.87 25.46
C LEU A 298 -21.75 13.93 26.47
N ASN A 299 -22.90 14.57 26.29
CA ASN A 299 -23.42 15.61 27.21
C ASN A 299 -23.58 15.13 28.66
N PHE A 300 -23.57 13.81 28.88
CA PHE A 300 -23.77 13.17 30.17
C PHE A 300 -22.62 12.24 30.60
N SER A 301 -21.65 12.00 29.71
CA SER A 301 -20.52 11.10 29.97
C SER A 301 -19.31 11.46 29.10
N GLN A 302 -18.10 11.22 29.58
CA GLN A 302 -16.87 11.43 28.84
C GLN A 302 -15.87 10.31 29.11
N GLY A 303 -14.99 10.04 28.17
CA GLY A 303 -13.95 9.02 28.32
C GLY A 303 -13.57 8.35 27.00
N LYS A 304 -13.29 7.06 27.06
CA LYS A 304 -13.01 6.25 25.87
C LYS A 304 -14.10 5.22 25.68
N LEU A 305 -14.66 5.22 24.49
CA LEU A 305 -15.67 4.27 24.04
C LEU A 305 -14.99 3.23 23.14
N LYS A 306 -15.28 1.94 23.33
CA LYS A 306 -14.86 0.89 22.42
C LYS A 306 -16.05 0.41 21.60
N TYR A 307 -15.83 0.32 20.31
CA TYR A 307 -16.71 -0.32 19.36
C TYR A 307 -16.15 -1.71 19.04
N ILE A 308 -16.96 -2.73 19.16
CA ILE A 308 -16.58 -4.11 18.94
C ILE A 308 -17.48 -4.67 17.84
N TYR A 309 -16.93 -4.77 16.63
CA TYR A 309 -17.57 -5.43 15.50
C TYR A 309 -17.08 -6.86 15.39
N LYS A 310 -17.98 -7.80 15.25
CA LYS A 310 -17.69 -9.22 15.06
C LYS A 310 -18.38 -9.72 13.81
N GLU A 311 -17.66 -10.54 13.05
CA GLU A 311 -18.15 -11.15 11.81
C GLU A 311 -17.71 -12.60 11.77
N THR A 312 -18.63 -13.49 11.36
CA THR A 312 -18.29 -14.88 11.04
C THR A 312 -18.80 -15.23 9.65
N GLY A 313 -18.23 -16.27 9.07
CA GLY A 313 -18.61 -16.71 7.74
C GLY A 313 -17.68 -17.75 7.18
N THR A 314 -17.66 -17.86 5.86
CA THR A 314 -16.80 -18.78 5.13
C THR A 314 -15.75 -18.02 4.33
N TRP A 315 -14.61 -18.65 4.10
CA TRP A 315 -13.53 -18.08 3.29
C TRP A 315 -13.07 -19.08 2.22
N GLU A 316 -12.61 -18.55 1.09
CA GLU A 316 -11.95 -19.28 0.03
C GLU A 316 -10.71 -18.56 -0.45
N LEU A 317 -9.73 -19.32 -0.95
CA LEU A 317 -8.53 -18.78 -1.58
C LEU A 317 -8.53 -19.12 -3.05
N LYS A 318 -8.52 -18.10 -3.93
CA LYS A 318 -8.41 -18.24 -5.39
C LYS A 318 -7.13 -17.57 -5.88
N GLY A 319 -6.09 -18.37 -6.09
CA GLY A 319 -4.74 -17.85 -6.37
C GLY A 319 -4.19 -17.11 -5.16
N ASP A 320 -3.95 -15.82 -5.28
CA ASP A 320 -3.56 -14.90 -4.22
C ASP A 320 -4.72 -14.08 -3.62
N SER A 321 -5.95 -14.39 -4.01
CA SER A 321 -7.14 -13.67 -3.57
C SER A 321 -7.87 -14.41 -2.47
N LEU A 322 -7.91 -13.83 -1.27
CA LEU A 322 -8.74 -14.27 -0.16
C LEU A 322 -10.13 -13.66 -0.32
N ILE A 323 -11.14 -14.50 -0.38
CA ILE A 323 -12.54 -14.10 -0.45
C ILE A 323 -13.20 -14.47 0.87
N ALA A 324 -13.68 -13.47 1.61
CA ALA A 324 -14.46 -13.65 2.83
C ALA A 324 -15.93 -13.41 2.52
N ILE A 325 -16.78 -14.38 2.90
CA ILE A 325 -18.23 -14.37 2.70
C ILE A 325 -18.86 -14.46 4.07
N PRO A 326 -19.32 -13.33 4.64
CA PRO A 326 -19.93 -13.30 5.94
C PRO A 326 -21.32 -13.96 5.94
N ASP A 327 -21.64 -14.62 7.05
CA ASP A 327 -22.96 -15.22 7.31
C ASP A 327 -23.62 -14.65 8.57
N SER A 328 -22.82 -14.05 9.46
CA SER A 328 -23.30 -13.45 10.70
C SER A 328 -22.46 -12.23 11.08
N VAL A 329 -23.13 -11.24 11.64
CA VAL A 329 -22.53 -10.04 12.20
C VAL A 329 -23.09 -9.72 13.57
N ASP A 330 -22.24 -9.18 14.44
CA ASP A 330 -22.58 -8.71 15.78
C ASP A 330 -21.85 -7.38 16.05
N PHE A 331 -22.49 -6.53 16.85
CA PHE A 331 -21.92 -5.23 17.21
C PHE A 331 -22.20 -4.91 18.67
N GLU A 332 -21.14 -4.61 19.41
CA GLU A 332 -21.19 -4.27 20.81
C GLU A 332 -20.42 -2.97 21.10
N THR A 333 -20.79 -2.27 22.15
CA THR A 333 -20.04 -1.13 22.68
C THR A 333 -19.60 -1.42 24.11
N ASP A 334 -18.35 -1.10 24.45
CA ASP A 334 -17.81 -1.19 25.81
C ASP A 334 -17.55 0.22 26.37
N VAL A 335 -18.36 0.61 27.32
CA VAL A 335 -18.33 1.91 28.02
C VAL A 335 -17.59 1.88 29.34
N SER A 336 -16.88 0.79 29.66
CA SER A 336 -16.18 0.59 30.95
C SER A 336 -15.13 1.66 31.25
N LYS A 337 -14.68 2.39 30.24
CA LYS A 337 -13.73 3.51 30.35
C LYS A 337 -14.39 4.89 30.23
N MET A 338 -15.70 4.93 30.27
CA MET A 338 -16.48 6.17 30.34
C MET A 338 -16.70 6.58 31.80
N THR A 339 -16.65 7.87 32.08
CA THR A 339 -16.98 8.43 33.39
C THR A 339 -18.35 9.09 33.29
N VAL A 340 -19.29 8.67 34.12
CA VAL A 340 -20.66 9.17 34.16
C VAL A 340 -21.03 9.52 35.60
N GLN A 341 -21.84 10.54 35.78
CA GLN A 341 -22.43 10.88 37.09
C GLN A 341 -23.51 9.86 37.41
N PRO A 342 -23.61 9.39 38.68
CA PRO A 342 -24.52 8.29 39.06
C PRO A 342 -25.98 8.54 38.63
N GLU A 343 -26.45 9.78 38.71
CA GLU A 343 -27.80 10.20 38.30
C GLU A 343 -28.03 10.16 36.78
N LYS A 344 -26.99 10.01 35.99
CA LYS A 344 -27.03 9.92 34.52
C LYS A 344 -26.70 8.55 33.98
N GLN A 345 -26.50 7.57 34.85
CA GLN A 345 -26.14 6.19 34.43
C GLN A 345 -27.23 5.58 33.53
N GLU A 346 -28.51 5.76 33.85
CA GLU A 346 -29.62 5.28 33.03
C GLU A 346 -29.62 5.91 31.62
N MET A 347 -29.22 7.16 31.49
CA MET A 347 -29.08 7.83 30.19
C MET A 347 -27.97 7.18 29.34
N LEU A 348 -26.83 6.83 29.98
CA LEU A 348 -25.73 6.13 29.27
C LEU A 348 -26.18 4.73 28.85
N ASP A 349 -26.83 3.99 29.72
CA ASP A 349 -27.28 2.61 29.43
C ASP A 349 -28.30 2.59 28.27
N ASN A 350 -29.26 3.52 28.28
CA ASN A 350 -30.24 3.68 27.20
C ASN A 350 -29.58 4.10 25.88
N TRP A 351 -28.59 5.00 25.94
CA TRP A 351 -27.85 5.42 24.75
C TRP A 351 -27.06 4.26 24.17
N VAL A 352 -26.36 3.47 24.99
CA VAL A 352 -25.62 2.28 24.59
C VAL A 352 -26.52 1.28 23.87
N GLN A 353 -27.69 0.97 24.49
CA GLN A 353 -28.63 0.03 23.92
C GLN A 353 -29.13 0.48 22.53
N ASN A 354 -29.60 1.72 22.42
CA ASN A 354 -30.11 2.25 21.17
C ASN A 354 -29.03 2.26 20.08
N TYR A 355 -27.81 2.69 20.43
CA TYR A 355 -26.68 2.74 19.54
C TYR A 355 -26.29 1.36 19.03
N GLN A 356 -26.26 0.35 19.90
CA GLN A 356 -25.96 -1.03 19.52
C GLN A 356 -27.04 -1.61 18.59
N GLU A 357 -28.32 -1.41 18.91
CA GLU A 357 -29.45 -1.89 18.10
C GLU A 357 -29.43 -1.27 16.69
N GLU A 358 -29.16 0.03 16.58
CA GLU A 358 -29.09 0.75 15.31
C GLU A 358 -27.94 0.23 14.42
N TYR A 359 -26.71 0.16 14.96
CA TYR A 359 -25.57 -0.32 14.21
C TYR A 359 -25.67 -1.81 13.85
N LEU A 360 -26.17 -2.63 14.75
CA LEU A 360 -26.42 -4.04 14.47
C LEU A 360 -27.45 -4.20 13.34
N SER A 361 -28.53 -3.43 13.35
CA SER A 361 -29.53 -3.42 12.28
C SER A 361 -28.94 -3.00 10.95
N TYR A 362 -28.09 -1.96 10.93
CA TYR A 362 -27.37 -1.50 9.76
C TYR A 362 -26.47 -2.60 9.16
N PHE A 363 -25.64 -3.25 9.98
CA PHE A 363 -24.76 -4.33 9.52
C PHE A 363 -25.54 -5.56 9.04
N GLN A 364 -26.63 -5.92 9.71
CA GLN A 364 -27.50 -7.01 9.28
C GLN A 364 -28.19 -6.72 7.95
N GLN A 365 -28.55 -5.47 7.69
CA GLN A 365 -29.06 -5.06 6.38
C GLN A 365 -27.98 -5.19 5.31
N LYS A 366 -26.76 -4.69 5.57
CA LYS A 366 -25.63 -4.83 4.66
C LYS A 366 -25.27 -6.27 4.36
N LEU A 367 -25.40 -7.15 5.35
CA LEU A 367 -25.21 -8.59 5.17
C LEU A 367 -26.24 -9.18 4.20
N LYS A 368 -27.52 -8.83 4.33
CA LYS A 368 -28.60 -9.28 3.43
C LYS A 368 -28.41 -8.80 1.98
N GLU A 369 -27.79 -7.64 1.80
CA GLU A 369 -27.51 -7.03 0.50
C GLU A 369 -26.20 -7.53 -0.13
N ASP A 370 -25.50 -8.49 0.49
CA ASP A 370 -24.17 -9.01 0.10
C ASP A 370 -23.06 -7.90 0.04
N HIS A 371 -23.30 -6.75 0.69
CA HIS A 371 -22.35 -5.63 0.69
C HIS A 371 -21.14 -5.84 1.63
N LEU A 372 -21.18 -6.86 2.49
CA LEU A 372 -20.09 -7.21 3.40
C LEU A 372 -19.12 -8.24 2.80
N ARG A 373 -19.46 -8.85 1.66
CA ARG A 373 -18.54 -9.74 0.95
C ARG A 373 -17.27 -8.99 0.57
N GLN A 374 -16.13 -9.56 0.89
CA GLN A 374 -14.83 -8.91 0.68
C GLN A 374 -13.86 -9.82 -0.08
N THR A 375 -13.16 -9.22 -1.03
CA THR A 375 -12.06 -9.87 -1.76
C THR A 375 -10.80 -9.05 -1.55
N TRP A 376 -9.74 -9.72 -1.07
CA TRP A 376 -8.46 -9.12 -0.78
C TRP A 376 -7.36 -9.85 -1.55
N SER A 377 -6.45 -9.11 -2.20
CA SER A 377 -5.19 -9.71 -2.62
C SER A 377 -4.32 -9.91 -1.38
N VAL A 378 -3.76 -11.11 -1.21
CA VAL A 378 -2.99 -11.47 -0.02
C VAL A 378 -1.58 -11.90 -0.37
N ARG A 379 -0.63 -11.50 0.47
CA ARG A 379 0.78 -11.91 0.40
C ARG A 379 1.28 -12.30 1.78
N LEU A 380 2.16 -13.28 1.83
CA LEU A 380 2.86 -13.66 3.06
C LEU A 380 4.33 -13.31 2.94
N ASP A 381 4.94 -12.89 4.04
CA ASP A 381 6.39 -12.73 4.10
C ASP A 381 7.13 -14.09 4.11
N ALA A 382 8.46 -14.05 4.01
CA ALA A 382 9.29 -15.24 3.98
C ALA A 382 9.15 -16.13 5.23
N SER A 383 8.87 -15.55 6.38
CA SER A 383 8.64 -16.30 7.64
C SER A 383 7.23 -16.88 7.72
N ARG A 384 6.30 -16.41 6.88
CA ARG A 384 4.85 -16.66 6.94
C ARG A 384 4.21 -16.18 8.25
N ASP A 385 4.86 -15.25 8.93
CA ASP A 385 4.38 -14.64 10.17
C ASP A 385 3.74 -13.27 9.94
N LYS A 386 3.85 -12.73 8.72
CA LYS A 386 3.20 -11.47 8.31
C LYS A 386 2.37 -11.70 7.06
N MET A 387 1.17 -11.15 7.07
CA MET A 387 0.23 -11.15 5.96
C MET A 387 -0.08 -9.71 5.56
N GLU A 388 0.17 -9.40 4.30
CA GLU A 388 -0.31 -8.19 3.65
C GLU A 388 -1.64 -8.50 2.97
N MET A 389 -2.66 -7.70 3.24
CA MET A 389 -3.96 -7.75 2.59
C MET A 389 -4.22 -6.42 1.90
N LYS A 390 -4.49 -6.45 0.60
CA LYS A 390 -4.74 -5.26 -0.22
C LYS A 390 -6.10 -5.34 -0.89
N LYS A 391 -6.88 -4.27 -0.76
CA LYS A 391 -8.14 -4.06 -1.47
C LYS A 391 -8.18 -2.61 -1.94
N ASP A 392 -8.36 -2.41 -3.24
CA ASP A 392 -8.34 -1.09 -3.88
C ASP A 392 -7.06 -0.30 -3.49
N LYS A 393 -7.21 0.84 -2.85
CA LYS A 393 -6.11 1.69 -2.36
C LYS A 393 -5.68 1.37 -0.92
N LYS A 394 -6.43 0.49 -0.21
CA LYS A 394 -6.18 0.18 1.19
C LYS A 394 -5.29 -1.06 1.31
N THR A 395 -4.20 -0.93 2.06
CA THR A 395 -3.31 -2.04 2.42
C THR A 395 -3.27 -2.16 3.94
N VAL A 396 -3.45 -3.37 4.45
CA VAL A 396 -3.38 -3.68 5.87
C VAL A 396 -2.39 -4.82 6.11
N TYR A 397 -1.70 -4.77 7.26
CA TYR A 397 -0.67 -5.73 7.61
C TYR A 397 -1.04 -6.45 8.90
N PHE A 398 -1.14 -7.74 8.83
CA PHE A 398 -1.40 -8.61 9.97
C PHE A 398 -0.15 -9.37 10.36
N LYS A 399 -0.01 -9.68 11.66
CA LYS A 399 0.98 -10.61 12.17
C LYS A 399 0.30 -11.88 12.65
N ARG A 400 0.95 -13.02 12.46
CA ARG A 400 0.46 -14.29 12.99
C ARG A 400 0.63 -14.31 14.51
N GLU A 401 -0.43 -14.62 15.20
CA GLU A 401 -0.39 -14.91 16.63
C GLU A 401 0.25 -16.29 16.85
N LYS A 402 1.21 -16.37 17.79
CA LYS A 402 1.97 -17.62 18.09
C LYS A 402 1.29 -18.45 19.14
#